data_e5d7c4b9e07ade0471457961c5aeaeea
#
_entry.id   e5d7c4b9e07ade0471457961c5aeaeea
#
_cell.length_a   1.000
_cell.length_b   1.000
_cell.length_c   1.000
_cell.angle_alpha   90.00
_cell.angle_beta   90.00
_cell.angle_gamma   90.00
#
_symmetry.space_group_name_H-M   'P 1'
#
loop_
_entity.id
_entity.type
_entity.pdbx_description
1 polymer ?
#
loop_
_entity_poly.entity_id
_entity_poly.type
_entity_poly.pdbx_seq_one_letter_code
_entity_poly.pdbx_strand_id
1 'polypeptide(L)'
;DGRNPIVAHEYMGNDVAGKDVFIADDIISSGESMLDIAVELKKRKANKIYCYATYPIFTNGLESFNKAYADGIIDGVFGTNLTYRTPELLSSPWFYEVDCSKYIAYFIASLNHDKSISQVIDPHTKIDALLKKYGIK
;
A
#
# COMPACT_ATOMS: atom_id res chain seq x y z
N ASP A 1 27.78 -10.45 -5.85
CA ASP A 1 26.96 -9.78 -4.84
C ASP A 1 25.95 -8.88 -5.55
N GLY A 2 24.71 -9.41 -5.74
CA GLY A 2 23.64 -8.77 -6.50
C GLY A 2 22.86 -7.72 -5.69
N ARG A 3 23.51 -6.90 -4.88
CA ARG A 3 22.89 -5.74 -4.27
C ARG A 3 22.98 -4.57 -5.25
N ASN A 4 21.84 -4.14 -5.74
CA ASN A 4 21.73 -2.89 -6.46
C ASN A 4 21.83 -1.76 -5.42
N PRO A 5 22.94 -1.04 -5.29
CA PRO A 5 23.03 0.02 -4.29
C PRO A 5 22.11 1.15 -4.73
N ILE A 6 21.05 1.38 -3.98
CA ILE A 6 20.27 2.61 -4.10
C ILE A 6 21.17 3.73 -3.59
N VAL A 7 21.71 4.53 -4.49
CA VAL A 7 22.74 5.53 -4.17
C VAL A 7 22.12 6.78 -3.53
N ALA A 8 20.90 7.14 -3.85
CA ALA A 8 20.07 8.15 -3.19
C ALA A 8 18.65 8.14 -3.76
N HIS A 9 17.64 8.42 -2.93
CA HIS A 9 16.32 8.83 -3.39
C HIS A 9 16.27 10.37 -3.37
N GLU A 10 16.26 11.00 -4.54
CA GLU A 10 16.01 12.43 -4.64
C GLU A 10 14.50 12.66 -4.70
N TYR A 11 13.96 13.34 -3.69
CA TYR A 11 12.53 13.68 -3.66
C TYR A 11 12.27 14.86 -4.60
N MET A 12 11.51 14.60 -5.66
CA MET A 12 11.03 15.62 -6.59
C MET A 12 9.52 15.78 -6.41
N GLY A 13 9.11 16.69 -5.55
CA GLY A 13 7.69 16.91 -5.27
C GLY A 13 7.42 18.16 -4.44
N ASN A 14 6.13 18.38 -4.15
CA ASN A 14 5.69 19.48 -3.30
C ASN A 14 6.12 19.27 -1.84
N ASP A 15 6.19 20.37 -1.06
CA ASP A 15 6.45 20.29 0.37
C ASP A 15 5.43 19.36 1.07
N VAL A 16 5.93 18.44 1.87
CA VAL A 16 5.16 17.44 2.62
C VAL A 16 5.08 17.75 4.11
N ALA A 17 5.68 18.85 4.57
CA ALA A 17 5.68 19.20 5.98
C ALA A 17 4.25 19.30 6.54
N GLY A 18 3.99 18.57 7.62
CA GLY A 18 2.68 18.51 8.27
C GLY A 18 1.58 17.77 7.51
N LYS A 19 1.88 17.21 6.33
CA LYS A 19 0.90 16.47 5.52
C LYS A 19 0.96 14.98 5.81
N ASP A 20 -0.19 14.33 5.68
CA ASP A 20 -0.26 12.86 5.62
C ASP A 20 0.14 12.40 4.22
N VAL A 21 1.00 11.39 4.15
CA VAL A 21 1.57 10.87 2.90
C VAL A 21 1.17 9.42 2.71
N PHE A 22 0.85 9.08 1.47
CA PHE A 22 0.53 7.72 1.06
C PHE A 22 1.55 7.26 0.01
N ILE A 23 2.32 6.21 0.33
CA ILE A 23 3.31 5.59 -0.55
C ILE A 23 2.65 4.36 -1.16
N ALA A 24 2.45 4.36 -2.49
CA ALA A 24 1.84 3.24 -3.19
C ALA A 24 2.85 2.54 -4.10
N ASP A 25 2.86 1.22 -4.03
CA ASP A 25 3.68 0.35 -4.87
C ASP A 25 2.86 -0.87 -5.33
N ASP A 26 3.36 -1.64 -6.26
CA ASP A 26 2.73 -2.90 -6.67
C ASP A 26 3.14 -4.06 -5.73
N ILE A 27 4.38 -4.10 -5.29
CA ILE A 27 4.96 -5.21 -4.50
C ILE A 27 5.76 -4.69 -3.32
N ILE A 28 5.49 -5.21 -2.12
CA ILE A 28 6.43 -5.17 -1.01
C ILE A 28 7.18 -6.49 -0.99
N SER A 29 8.42 -6.50 -1.52
CA SER A 29 9.35 -7.63 -1.41
C SER A 29 10.10 -7.56 -0.08
N SER A 30 11.32 -7.04 -0.03
CA SER A 30 12.02 -6.77 1.23
C SER A 30 11.44 -5.57 1.99
N GLY A 31 10.87 -4.62 1.27
CA GLY A 31 10.33 -3.37 1.82
C GLY A 31 11.38 -2.29 2.08
N GLU A 32 12.67 -2.57 1.85
CA GLU A 32 13.77 -1.62 2.13
C GLU A 32 13.53 -0.28 1.43
N SER A 33 13.27 -0.30 0.12
CA SER A 33 13.04 0.93 -0.66
C SER A 33 11.87 1.76 -0.13
N MET A 34 10.78 1.10 0.25
CA MET A 34 9.59 1.76 0.79
C MET A 34 9.87 2.40 2.15
N LEU A 35 10.60 1.72 3.01
CA LEU A 35 10.99 2.22 4.32
C LEU A 35 12.02 3.35 4.21
N ASP A 36 12.96 3.29 3.25
CA ASP A 36 13.91 4.39 2.99
C ASP A 36 13.18 5.66 2.55
N ILE A 37 12.18 5.53 1.68
CA ILE A 37 11.31 6.65 1.28
C ILE A 37 10.57 7.20 2.50
N ALA A 38 10.01 6.34 3.35
CA ALA A 38 9.30 6.77 4.55
C ALA A 38 10.21 7.54 5.52
N VAL A 39 11.44 7.07 5.73
CA VAL A 39 12.45 7.76 6.54
C VAL A 39 12.75 9.14 5.97
N GLU A 40 12.94 9.25 4.66
CA GLU A 40 13.22 10.54 4.01
C GLU A 40 12.03 11.51 4.15
N LEU A 41 10.80 11.02 4.01
CA LEU A 41 9.59 11.83 4.20
C LEU A 41 9.44 12.31 5.66
N LYS A 42 9.79 11.48 6.65
CA LYS A 42 9.81 11.91 8.07
C LYS A 42 10.85 12.99 8.33
N LYS A 43 12.04 12.91 7.73
CA LYS A 43 13.04 14.00 7.80
C LYS A 43 12.48 15.33 7.25
N ARG A 44 11.60 15.25 6.23
CA ARG A 44 10.88 16.38 5.65
C ARG A 44 9.63 16.78 6.44
N LYS A 45 9.47 16.26 7.66
CA LYS A 45 8.37 16.57 8.59
C LYS A 45 6.99 16.17 8.09
N ALA A 46 6.88 15.11 7.29
CA ALA A 46 5.59 14.50 7.00
C ALA A 46 4.91 14.08 8.32
N ASN A 47 3.60 14.26 8.41
CA ASN A 47 2.82 13.95 9.60
C ASN A 47 2.65 12.42 9.70
N LYS A 48 1.70 11.84 8.99
CA LYS A 48 1.48 10.40 8.94
C LYS A 48 1.96 9.84 7.62
N ILE A 49 2.50 8.62 7.68
CA ILE A 49 2.94 7.90 6.49
C ILE A 49 2.26 6.55 6.45
N TYR A 50 1.46 6.34 5.42
CA TYR A 50 0.84 5.08 5.10
C TYR A 50 1.45 4.50 3.84
N CYS A 51 1.68 3.19 3.86
CA CYS A 51 2.17 2.42 2.71
C CYS A 51 1.03 1.57 2.12
N TYR A 52 1.11 1.27 0.84
CA TYR A 52 0.21 0.35 0.16
C TYR A 52 0.99 -0.53 -0.81
N ALA A 53 0.61 -1.81 -0.87
CA ALA A 53 1.02 -2.67 -1.96
C ALA A 53 -0.10 -3.63 -2.38
N THR A 54 -0.17 -3.89 -3.68
CA THR A 54 -1.05 -4.93 -4.22
C THR A 54 -0.58 -6.31 -3.76
N TYR A 55 0.73 -6.55 -3.76
CA TYR A 55 1.32 -7.83 -3.37
C TYR A 55 2.24 -7.68 -2.15
N PRO A 56 1.69 -7.77 -0.92
CA PRO A 56 2.48 -7.62 0.32
C PRO A 56 3.16 -8.95 0.67
N ILE A 57 4.32 -9.21 0.06
CA ILE A 57 5.02 -10.52 0.16
C ILE A 57 5.88 -10.60 1.42
N PHE A 58 6.58 -9.52 1.79
CA PHE A 58 7.49 -9.43 2.95
C PHE A 58 8.55 -10.55 2.98
N THR A 59 9.33 -10.68 1.91
CA THR A 59 10.30 -11.78 1.71
C THR A 59 11.37 -11.85 2.81
N ASN A 60 11.70 -10.73 3.45
CA ASN A 60 12.70 -10.63 4.53
C ASN A 60 12.09 -10.64 5.93
N GLY A 61 10.82 -11.06 6.07
CA GLY A 61 10.11 -11.03 7.35
C GLY A 61 9.53 -9.66 7.69
N LEU A 62 9.03 -9.52 8.90
CA LEU A 62 8.26 -8.34 9.35
C LEU A 62 9.05 -7.40 10.29
N GLU A 63 10.27 -7.77 10.69
CA GLU A 63 11.03 -7.07 11.73
C GLU A 63 11.30 -5.60 11.37
N SER A 64 11.65 -5.31 10.10
CA SER A 64 11.92 -3.95 9.64
C SER A 64 10.66 -3.07 9.71
N PHE A 65 9.50 -3.63 9.39
CA PHE A 65 8.22 -2.93 9.48
C PHE A 65 7.76 -2.77 10.93
N ASN A 66 7.92 -3.81 11.76
CA ASN A 66 7.68 -3.73 13.21
C ASN A 66 8.48 -2.59 13.83
N LYS A 67 9.77 -2.52 13.50
CA LYS A 67 10.64 -1.45 13.96
C LYS A 67 10.22 -0.08 13.43
N ALA A 68 9.97 0.04 12.15
CA ALA A 68 9.54 1.31 11.51
C ALA A 68 8.23 1.84 12.12
N TYR A 69 7.29 0.96 12.45
CA TYR A 69 6.06 1.32 13.14
C TYR A 69 6.33 1.77 14.59
N ALA A 70 7.13 1.01 15.33
CA ALA A 70 7.49 1.36 16.72
C ALA A 70 8.25 2.69 16.81
N ASP A 71 9.12 2.97 15.84
CA ASP A 71 9.89 4.22 15.75
C ASP A 71 9.05 5.40 15.20
N GLY A 72 7.77 5.18 14.83
CA GLY A 72 6.88 6.21 14.27
C GLY A 72 7.27 6.68 12.86
N ILE A 73 8.02 5.85 12.12
CA ILE A 73 8.39 6.12 10.72
C ILE A 73 7.20 5.89 9.78
N ILE A 74 6.41 4.85 10.04
CA ILE A 74 5.17 4.55 9.34
C ILE A 74 4.01 4.47 10.31
N ASP A 75 2.81 4.80 9.85
CA ASP A 75 1.57 4.72 10.64
C ASP A 75 0.73 3.50 10.24
N GLY A 76 1.01 2.89 9.10
CA GLY A 76 0.36 1.66 8.68
C GLY A 76 0.69 1.23 7.26
N VAL A 77 0.38 -0.03 6.97
CA VAL A 77 0.56 -0.65 5.66
C VAL A 77 -0.76 -1.29 5.23
N PHE A 78 -1.27 -0.89 4.09
CA PHE A 78 -2.42 -1.52 3.44
C PHE A 78 -1.92 -2.54 2.42
N GLY A 79 -2.39 -3.78 2.52
CA GLY A 79 -2.04 -4.83 1.57
C GLY A 79 -3.25 -5.65 1.15
N THR A 80 -3.31 -6.06 -0.11
CA THR A 80 -4.42 -6.87 -0.58
C THR A 80 -4.31 -8.33 -0.13
N ASN A 81 -5.43 -9.05 -0.22
CA ASN A 81 -5.50 -10.49 -0.02
C ASN A 81 -5.22 -11.32 -1.30
N LEU A 82 -4.51 -10.73 -2.26
CA LEU A 82 -4.16 -11.41 -3.53
C LEU A 82 -2.92 -12.32 -3.42
N THR A 83 -2.20 -12.24 -2.30
CA THR A 83 -1.09 -13.15 -1.95
C THR A 83 -1.38 -13.86 -0.63
N TYR A 84 -0.58 -14.88 -0.32
CA TYR A 84 -0.64 -15.49 1.00
C TYR A 84 -0.22 -14.50 2.09
N ARG A 85 -1.01 -14.38 3.14
CA ARG A 85 -0.72 -13.58 4.32
C ARG A 85 -0.53 -14.51 5.50
N THR A 86 0.63 -14.39 6.16
CA THR A 86 0.90 -15.18 7.35
C THR A 86 0.00 -14.74 8.53
N PRO A 87 -0.32 -15.63 9.48
CA PRO A 87 -1.05 -15.24 10.69
C PRO A 87 -0.35 -14.13 11.47
N GLU A 88 0.99 -14.10 11.46
CA GLU A 88 1.79 -13.06 12.08
C GLU A 88 1.54 -11.70 11.42
N LEU A 89 1.55 -11.63 10.07
CA LEU A 89 1.24 -10.40 9.34
C LEU A 89 -0.17 -9.90 9.66
N LEU A 90 -1.16 -10.79 9.65
CA LEU A 90 -2.56 -10.44 9.92
C LEU A 90 -2.80 -9.98 11.36
N SER A 91 -1.93 -10.35 12.31
CA SER A 91 -1.97 -9.89 13.70
C SER A 91 -1.14 -8.64 13.97
N SER A 92 -0.38 -8.17 13.00
CA SER A 92 0.46 -6.98 13.13
C SER A 92 -0.39 -5.71 13.28
N PRO A 93 -0.14 -4.86 14.28
CA PRO A 93 -0.98 -3.69 14.57
C PRO A 93 -0.91 -2.60 13.49
N TRP A 94 0.06 -2.67 12.62
CA TRP A 94 0.28 -1.74 11.51
C TRP A 94 -0.25 -2.25 10.16
N PHE A 95 -0.68 -3.52 10.07
CA PHE A 95 -1.14 -4.09 8.80
C PHE A 95 -2.67 -4.03 8.67
N TYR A 96 -3.14 -3.50 7.56
CA TYR A 96 -4.55 -3.41 7.20
C TYR A 96 -4.81 -4.19 5.93
N GLU A 97 -5.57 -5.30 6.05
CA GLU A 97 -5.94 -6.10 4.89
C GLU A 97 -7.00 -5.39 4.04
N VAL A 98 -6.75 -5.33 2.73
CA VAL A 98 -7.69 -4.87 1.71
C VAL A 98 -8.27 -6.09 1.01
N ASP A 99 -9.54 -6.40 1.25
CA ASP A 99 -10.21 -7.55 0.64
C ASP A 99 -10.63 -7.28 -0.79
N CYS A 100 -9.95 -7.95 -1.74
CA CYS A 100 -10.22 -7.91 -3.17
C CYS A 100 -11.11 -9.06 -3.67
N SER A 101 -11.53 -9.99 -2.81
CA SER A 101 -12.25 -11.21 -3.18
C SER A 101 -13.49 -10.96 -4.03
N LYS A 102 -14.25 -9.93 -3.67
CA LYS A 102 -15.46 -9.54 -4.41
C LYS A 102 -15.16 -9.13 -5.86
N TYR A 103 -14.07 -8.39 -6.06
CA TYR A 103 -13.67 -7.95 -7.40
C TYR A 103 -13.19 -9.12 -8.24
N ILE A 104 -12.41 -10.02 -7.65
CA ILE A 104 -11.96 -11.26 -8.31
C ILE A 104 -13.16 -12.12 -8.71
N ALA A 105 -14.15 -12.27 -7.83
CA ALA A 105 -15.38 -13.00 -8.15
C ALA A 105 -16.14 -12.36 -9.34
N TYR A 106 -16.21 -11.03 -9.42
CA TYR A 106 -16.82 -10.35 -10.56
C TYR A 106 -16.04 -10.55 -11.86
N PHE A 107 -14.71 -10.54 -11.81
CA PHE A 107 -13.87 -10.86 -12.97
C PHE A 107 -14.17 -12.27 -13.48
N ILE A 108 -14.13 -13.27 -12.61
CA ILE A 108 -14.39 -14.66 -12.95
C ILE A 108 -15.80 -14.81 -13.55
N ALA A 109 -16.82 -14.23 -12.92
CA ALA A 109 -18.18 -14.29 -13.41
C ALA A 109 -18.34 -13.62 -14.78
N SER A 110 -17.74 -12.44 -14.99
CA SER A 110 -17.81 -11.73 -16.27
C SER A 110 -17.16 -12.53 -17.40
N LEU A 111 -15.97 -13.08 -17.16
CA LEU A 111 -15.26 -13.91 -18.15
C LEU A 111 -16.04 -15.20 -18.46
N ASN A 112 -16.60 -15.85 -17.44
CA ASN A 112 -17.36 -17.10 -17.61
C ASN A 112 -18.67 -16.89 -18.39
N HIS A 113 -19.19 -15.67 -18.44
CA HIS A 113 -20.41 -15.31 -19.16
C HIS A 113 -20.15 -14.48 -20.42
N ASP A 114 -18.93 -14.44 -20.92
CA ASP A 114 -18.50 -13.66 -22.09
C ASP A 114 -18.92 -12.17 -22.02
N LYS A 115 -18.96 -11.60 -20.79
CA LYS A 115 -19.32 -10.20 -20.55
C LYS A 115 -18.08 -9.31 -20.48
N SER A 116 -18.26 -8.05 -20.87
CA SER A 116 -17.21 -7.05 -20.70
C SER A 116 -16.86 -6.84 -19.23
N ILE A 117 -15.56 -6.80 -18.94
CA ILE A 117 -15.01 -6.50 -17.62
C ILE A 117 -14.85 -4.99 -17.35
N SER A 118 -15.12 -4.14 -18.35
CA SER A 118 -14.93 -2.69 -18.26
C SER A 118 -15.61 -2.06 -17.05
N GLN A 119 -16.83 -2.49 -16.72
CA GLN A 119 -17.55 -1.99 -15.53
C GLN A 119 -16.95 -2.42 -14.19
N VAL A 120 -16.19 -3.52 -14.20
CA VAL A 120 -15.50 -4.02 -13.00
C VAL A 120 -14.20 -3.25 -12.79
N ILE A 121 -13.50 -2.95 -13.90
CA ILE A 121 -12.22 -2.25 -13.91
C ILE A 121 -12.39 -0.76 -13.64
N ASP A 122 -13.47 -0.13 -14.13
CA ASP A 122 -13.68 1.30 -13.96
C ASP A 122 -13.94 1.66 -12.48
N PRO A 123 -13.00 2.36 -11.81
CA PRO A 123 -13.15 2.73 -10.43
C PRO A 123 -13.92 4.05 -10.25
N HIS A 124 -14.05 4.89 -11.29
CA HIS A 124 -14.49 6.29 -11.16
C HIS A 124 -15.86 6.40 -10.49
N THR A 125 -16.86 5.71 -11.02
CA THR A 125 -18.22 5.75 -10.46
C THR A 125 -18.26 5.31 -8.99
N LYS A 126 -17.44 4.32 -8.61
CA LYS A 126 -17.38 3.80 -7.24
C LYS A 126 -16.65 4.75 -6.31
N ILE A 127 -15.56 5.35 -6.78
CA ILE A 127 -14.79 6.37 -6.04
C ILE A 127 -15.67 7.59 -5.79
N ASP A 128 -16.34 8.11 -6.83
CA ASP A 128 -17.22 9.27 -6.71
C ASP A 128 -18.37 9.04 -5.72
N ALA A 129 -18.99 7.85 -5.78
CA ALA A 129 -20.02 7.47 -4.83
C ALA A 129 -19.49 7.40 -3.39
N LEU A 130 -18.27 6.92 -3.21
CA LEU A 130 -17.62 6.82 -1.90
C LEU A 130 -17.26 8.21 -1.36
N LEU A 131 -16.64 9.07 -2.17
CA LEU A 131 -16.29 10.44 -1.81
C LEU A 131 -17.54 11.22 -1.41
N LYS A 132 -18.61 11.12 -2.21
CA LYS A 132 -19.90 11.76 -1.90
C LYS A 132 -20.51 11.26 -0.58
N LYS A 133 -20.42 9.95 -0.31
CA LYS A 133 -20.92 9.35 0.94
C LYS A 133 -20.22 9.94 2.18
N TYR A 134 -18.94 10.25 2.06
CA TYR A 134 -18.14 10.80 3.17
C TYR A 134 -17.99 12.32 3.12
N GLY A 135 -18.69 13.01 2.20
CA GLY A 135 -18.65 14.48 2.09
C GLY A 135 -17.32 15.04 1.64
N ILE A 136 -16.50 14.21 0.97
CA ILE A 136 -15.20 14.60 0.41
C ILE A 136 -15.43 15.12 -1.00
N LYS A 137 -14.89 16.31 -1.31
CA LYS A 137 -14.97 16.96 -2.64
C LYS A 137 -13.72 16.67 -3.44
#